data_2140cde3b3a09345325809a27ae0647b
#
_entry.id   2140cde3b3a09345325809a27ae0647b
#
_cell.length_a   1.000
_cell.length_b   1.000
_cell.length_c   1.000
_cell.angle_alpha   90.00
_cell.angle_beta   90.00
_cell.angle_gamma   90.00
#
_symmetry.space_group_name_H-M   'P 1'
#
loop_
_entity.id
_entity.type
_entity.pdbx_description
1 polymer ?
#
loop_
_entity_poly.entity_id
_entity_poly.type
_entity_poly.pdbx_seq_one_letter_code
_entity_poly.pdbx_strand_id
1 'polypeptide(L)'
;MSHSPQLETRGGDPYLVLGVSRSATSTEIKAAYRQLVKRHHPDVGGDSERILALNAAWELLGDRDRRRAFDQQLSSKPREKEEARRRGARNARASQAARHASGHASAEDDALANWLKKVYTPIDRMLGQVINPFAAQLRELSADPYDDTLMEGFCHYLEQSRSKLNKVKDLFQSTPTPSSAKGFGLSLYHCLSEVEDAIGEFERYTMGYVDGYLHDGREMLREAKQRRKRLQEERRRLEIG
;
A
#
# COMPACT_ATOMS: atom_id res chain seq x y z
N MET A 1 20.25 -2.93 23.49
CA MET A 1 19.03 -3.44 24.14
C MET A 1 17.86 -2.93 23.34
N SER A 2 17.42 -3.69 22.33
CA SER A 2 16.35 -3.29 21.42
C SER A 2 15.07 -3.98 21.87
N HIS A 3 14.16 -3.19 22.44
CA HIS A 3 12.81 -3.65 22.77
C HIS A 3 12.00 -3.71 21.49
N SER A 4 11.72 -4.91 21.02
CA SER A 4 10.61 -5.14 20.09
C SER A 4 9.30 -4.94 20.84
N PRO A 5 8.35 -4.14 20.35
CA PRO A 5 7.04 -4.07 20.96
C PRO A 5 6.32 -5.40 20.74
N GLN A 6 6.21 -6.19 21.80
CA GLN A 6 5.27 -7.30 21.83
C GLN A 6 3.87 -6.67 21.85
N LEU A 7 3.14 -6.78 20.74
CA LEU A 7 1.72 -6.49 20.66
C LEU A 7 0.98 -7.55 21.51
N GLU A 8 0.90 -7.30 22.80
CA GLU A 8 -0.03 -8.01 23.66
C GLU A 8 -1.44 -7.63 23.23
N THR A 9 -2.07 -8.51 22.48
CA THR A 9 -3.48 -8.42 22.12
C THR A 9 -4.32 -8.58 23.37
N ARG A 10 -4.69 -7.47 23.96
CA ARG A 10 -5.71 -7.39 25.04
C ARG A 10 -7.13 -7.71 24.53
N GLY A 11 -7.28 -8.65 23.65
CA GLY A 11 -8.58 -9.06 23.15
C GLY A 11 -8.40 -10.16 22.11
N GLY A 12 -8.85 -11.33 22.40
CA GLY A 12 -8.88 -12.59 21.64
C GLY A 12 -8.42 -12.60 20.17
N ASP A 13 -8.37 -13.78 19.58
CA ASP A 13 -8.04 -13.99 18.17
C ASP A 13 -8.84 -13.00 17.28
N PRO A 14 -8.19 -12.14 16.46
CA PRO A 14 -8.87 -11.13 15.66
C PRO A 14 -9.91 -11.72 14.68
N TYR A 15 -9.73 -12.96 14.24
CA TYR A 15 -10.73 -13.66 13.43
C TYR A 15 -11.99 -13.98 14.23
N LEU A 16 -11.85 -14.33 15.50
CA LEU A 16 -13.00 -14.55 16.40
C LEU A 16 -13.70 -13.24 16.75
N VAL A 17 -12.96 -12.15 16.91
CA VAL A 17 -13.52 -10.82 17.19
C VAL A 17 -14.43 -10.35 16.04
N LEU A 18 -14.04 -10.59 14.78
CA LEU A 18 -14.84 -10.28 13.60
C LEU A 18 -15.84 -11.37 13.24
N GLY A 19 -15.82 -12.53 13.92
CA GLY A 19 -16.72 -13.65 13.64
C GLY A 19 -16.51 -14.28 12.25
N VAL A 20 -15.28 -14.28 11.74
CA VAL A 20 -14.93 -14.81 10.41
C VAL A 20 -13.96 -15.99 10.53
N SER A 21 -13.94 -16.84 9.50
CA SER A 21 -12.96 -17.92 9.39
C SER A 21 -11.56 -17.37 9.11
N ARG A 22 -10.53 -18.11 9.53
CA ARG A 22 -9.13 -17.82 9.13
C ARG A 22 -8.91 -17.91 7.62
N SER A 23 -9.74 -18.65 6.90
CA SER A 23 -9.76 -18.75 5.43
C SER A 23 -10.58 -17.65 4.75
N ALA A 24 -11.21 -16.74 5.50
CA ALA A 24 -12.05 -15.69 4.95
C ALA A 24 -11.28 -14.79 3.98
N THR A 25 -11.93 -14.40 2.89
CA THR A 25 -11.42 -13.45 1.92
C THR A 25 -11.36 -12.03 2.53
N SER A 26 -10.58 -11.14 1.94
CA SER A 26 -10.51 -9.74 2.38
C SER A 26 -11.88 -9.03 2.26
N THR A 27 -12.69 -9.40 1.28
CA THR A 27 -14.07 -8.92 1.10
C THR A 27 -14.99 -9.37 2.23
N GLU A 28 -14.89 -10.61 2.66
CA GLU A 28 -15.68 -11.13 3.79
C GLU A 28 -15.29 -10.49 5.11
N ILE A 29 -13.99 -10.30 5.35
CA ILE A 29 -13.48 -9.61 6.54
C ILE A 29 -13.99 -8.16 6.57
N LYS A 30 -13.94 -7.45 5.44
CA LYS A 30 -14.43 -6.08 5.30
C LYS A 30 -15.93 -5.99 5.54
N ALA A 31 -16.70 -6.90 4.97
CA ALA A 31 -18.16 -6.96 5.15
C ALA A 31 -18.53 -7.22 6.62
N ALA A 32 -17.87 -8.18 7.27
CA ALA A 32 -18.10 -8.51 8.68
C ALA A 32 -17.79 -7.32 9.60
N TYR A 33 -16.65 -6.64 9.38
CA TYR A 33 -16.27 -5.46 10.12
C TYR A 33 -17.33 -4.34 10.00
N ARG A 34 -17.74 -3.99 8.77
CA ARG A 34 -18.79 -2.97 8.54
C ARG A 34 -20.10 -3.28 9.25
N GLN A 35 -20.55 -4.52 9.15
CA GLN A 35 -21.79 -4.95 9.84
C GLN A 35 -21.69 -4.79 11.35
N LEU A 36 -20.54 -5.17 11.94
CA LEU A 36 -20.35 -5.11 13.38
C LEU A 36 -20.21 -3.67 13.86
N VAL A 37 -19.51 -2.81 13.12
CA VAL A 37 -19.41 -1.37 13.45
C VAL A 37 -20.78 -0.69 13.38
N LYS A 38 -21.58 -0.91 12.32
CA LYS A 38 -22.95 -0.38 12.23
C LYS A 38 -23.83 -0.81 13.42
N ARG A 39 -23.67 -2.05 13.87
CA ARG A 39 -24.46 -2.62 14.99
C ARG A 39 -24.05 -2.08 16.36
N HIS A 40 -22.77 -1.76 16.54
CA HIS A 40 -22.20 -1.38 17.82
C HIS A 40 -21.75 0.09 17.87
N HIS A 41 -22.19 0.92 16.91
CA HIS A 41 -21.83 2.33 16.85
C HIS A 41 -22.32 3.08 18.13
N PRO A 42 -21.51 3.97 18.73
CA PRO A 42 -21.87 4.68 19.94
C PRO A 42 -23.14 5.51 19.81
N ASP A 43 -23.44 6.08 18.63
CA ASP A 43 -24.65 6.87 18.37
C ASP A 43 -25.94 6.05 18.40
N VAL A 44 -25.86 4.72 18.29
CA VAL A 44 -27.00 3.80 18.44
C VAL A 44 -26.98 3.06 19.78
N GLY A 45 -26.25 3.57 20.79
CA GLY A 45 -26.15 2.97 22.12
C GLY A 45 -25.22 1.75 22.20
N GLY A 46 -24.28 1.63 21.27
CA GLY A 46 -23.32 0.53 21.22
C GLY A 46 -22.19 0.65 22.26
N ASP A 47 -21.54 -0.48 22.52
CA ASP A 47 -20.46 -0.63 23.50
C ASP A 47 -19.12 -0.13 22.92
N SER A 48 -18.57 0.91 23.55
CA SER A 48 -17.28 1.50 23.14
C SER A 48 -16.10 0.53 23.22
N GLU A 49 -16.08 -0.40 24.19
CA GLU A 49 -15.03 -1.42 24.28
C GLU A 49 -15.10 -2.40 23.11
N ARG A 50 -16.32 -2.70 22.66
CA ARG A 50 -16.55 -3.56 21.51
C ARG A 50 -16.06 -2.92 20.21
N ILE A 51 -16.29 -1.62 20.04
CA ILE A 51 -15.78 -0.86 18.88
C ILE A 51 -14.25 -0.84 18.88
N LEU A 52 -13.61 -0.61 20.01
CA LEU A 52 -12.15 -0.66 20.13
C LEU A 52 -11.59 -2.04 19.73
N ALA A 53 -12.21 -3.13 20.17
CA ALA A 53 -11.80 -4.48 19.82
C ALA A 53 -11.99 -4.75 18.30
N LEU A 54 -13.09 -4.29 17.70
CA LEU A 54 -13.37 -4.41 16.27
C LEU A 54 -12.35 -3.64 15.45
N ASN A 55 -12.01 -2.41 15.84
CA ASN A 55 -11.01 -1.59 15.17
C ASN A 55 -9.63 -2.23 15.24
N ALA A 56 -9.21 -2.74 16.40
CA ALA A 56 -7.94 -3.46 16.54
C ALA A 56 -7.87 -4.73 15.66
N ALA A 57 -8.96 -5.50 15.60
CA ALA A 57 -9.03 -6.66 14.72
C ALA A 57 -8.98 -6.28 13.24
N TRP A 58 -9.65 -5.19 12.86
CA TRP A 58 -9.59 -4.65 11.49
C TRP A 58 -8.19 -4.14 11.14
N GLU A 59 -7.52 -3.46 12.04
CA GLU A 59 -6.15 -2.97 11.83
C GLU A 59 -5.15 -4.09 11.51
N LEU A 60 -5.37 -5.29 12.06
CA LEU A 60 -4.56 -6.47 11.79
C LEU A 60 -4.99 -7.23 10.53
N LEU A 61 -6.30 -7.41 10.30
CA LEU A 61 -6.82 -8.28 9.25
C LEU A 61 -7.21 -7.54 7.97
N GLY A 62 -7.43 -6.23 8.04
CA GLY A 62 -7.80 -5.38 6.92
C GLY A 62 -6.62 -5.12 5.98
N ASP A 63 -5.41 -5.11 6.49
CA ASP A 63 -4.18 -5.01 5.73
C ASP A 63 -3.64 -6.41 5.39
N ARG A 64 -3.36 -6.64 4.10
CA ARG A 64 -2.95 -7.95 3.59
C ARG A 64 -1.58 -8.39 4.13
N ASP A 65 -0.67 -7.44 4.32
CA ASP A 65 0.68 -7.74 4.76
C ASP A 65 0.73 -7.93 6.28
N ARG A 66 -0.01 -7.14 7.04
CA ARG A 66 -0.19 -7.33 8.50
C ARG A 66 -0.88 -8.65 8.81
N ARG A 67 -1.92 -9.01 8.06
CA ARG A 67 -2.60 -10.30 8.16
C ARG A 67 -1.64 -11.45 7.89
N ARG A 68 -0.86 -11.38 6.80
CA ARG A 68 0.15 -12.41 6.48
C ARG A 68 1.20 -12.53 7.56
N ALA A 69 1.70 -11.41 8.10
CA ALA A 69 2.67 -11.42 9.19
C ALA A 69 2.11 -12.10 10.44
N PHE A 70 0.86 -11.80 10.79
CA PHE A 70 0.15 -12.44 11.90
C PHE A 70 -0.04 -13.94 11.69
N ASP A 71 -0.51 -14.36 10.51
CA ASP A 71 -0.69 -15.78 10.15
C ASP A 71 0.65 -16.55 10.13
N GLN A 72 1.74 -15.90 9.69
CA GLN A 72 3.09 -16.46 9.72
C GLN A 72 3.64 -16.61 11.14
N GLN A 73 3.36 -15.67 12.05
CA GLN A 73 3.75 -15.80 13.45
C GLN A 73 3.09 -17.01 14.12
N LEU A 74 1.85 -17.32 13.74
CA LEU A 74 1.11 -18.49 14.23
C LEU A 74 1.61 -19.82 13.63
N SER A 75 2.25 -19.76 12.45
CA SER A 75 2.70 -20.98 11.71
C SER A 75 4.21 -21.22 11.74
N SER A 76 5.01 -20.38 12.40
CA SER A 76 6.45 -20.36 12.24
C SER A 76 7.19 -21.55 12.88
N LYS A 77 7.82 -22.37 12.02
CA LYS A 77 9.00 -23.18 12.33
C LYS A 77 10.27 -22.38 11.97
N PRO A 78 11.30 -22.31 12.83
CA PRO A 78 12.41 -21.34 12.69
C PRO A 78 13.45 -21.63 11.59
N ARG A 79 13.41 -22.75 10.90
CA ARG A 79 14.55 -23.24 10.09
C ARG A 79 14.63 -22.73 8.65
N GLU A 80 13.54 -22.34 8.04
CA GLU A 80 13.51 -21.96 6.62
C GLU A 80 13.94 -20.50 6.35
N LYS A 81 13.84 -19.61 7.35
CA LYS A 81 14.23 -18.19 7.20
C LYS A 81 15.74 -17.98 7.04
N GLU A 82 16.58 -18.84 7.64
CA GLU A 82 18.04 -18.70 7.62
C GLU A 82 18.63 -19.11 6.25
N GLU A 83 18.05 -20.12 5.59
CA GLU A 83 18.52 -20.57 4.26
C GLU A 83 18.15 -19.59 3.14
N ALA A 84 16.98 -18.96 3.20
CA ALA A 84 16.58 -17.93 2.24
C ALA A 84 17.49 -16.70 2.31
N ARG A 85 17.89 -16.29 3.53
CA ARG A 85 18.83 -15.18 3.77
C ARG A 85 20.23 -15.45 3.25
N ARG A 86 20.73 -16.70 3.39
CA ARG A 86 22.05 -17.12 2.86
C ARG A 86 22.08 -17.21 1.34
N ARG A 87 20.98 -17.62 0.68
CA ARG A 87 20.86 -17.61 -0.79
C ARG A 87 20.84 -16.17 -1.35
N GLY A 88 20.12 -15.25 -0.71
CA GLY A 88 20.08 -13.84 -1.09
C GLY A 88 21.47 -13.16 -1.00
N ALA A 89 22.23 -13.45 0.05
CA ALA A 89 23.57 -12.89 0.23
C ALA A 89 24.61 -13.43 -0.79
N ARG A 90 24.48 -14.71 -1.23
CA ARG A 90 25.35 -15.29 -2.28
C ARG A 90 25.07 -14.67 -3.65
N ASN A 91 23.79 -14.47 -4.02
CA ASN A 91 23.41 -13.84 -5.28
C ASN A 91 23.84 -12.35 -5.34
N ALA A 92 23.78 -11.62 -4.23
CA ALA A 92 24.25 -10.25 -4.16
C ALA A 92 25.77 -10.10 -4.40
N ARG A 93 26.58 -11.03 -3.86
CA ARG A 93 28.05 -11.05 -4.08
C ARG A 93 28.43 -11.46 -5.50
N ALA A 94 27.73 -12.41 -6.12
CA ALA A 94 27.96 -12.81 -7.52
C ALA A 94 27.63 -11.69 -8.50
N SER A 95 26.56 -10.90 -8.22
CA SER A 95 26.20 -9.73 -9.03
C SER A 95 27.21 -8.60 -8.94
N GLN A 96 27.90 -8.44 -7.81
CA GLN A 96 28.94 -7.41 -7.64
C GLN A 96 30.23 -7.74 -8.41
N ALA A 97 30.63 -9.00 -8.47
CA ALA A 97 31.85 -9.43 -9.18
C ALA A 97 31.73 -9.30 -10.71
N ALA A 98 30.53 -9.49 -11.27
CA ALA A 98 30.27 -9.37 -12.71
C ALA A 98 30.29 -7.90 -13.23
N ARG A 99 30.24 -6.91 -12.33
CA ARG A 99 30.16 -5.48 -12.67
C ARG A 99 31.51 -4.78 -12.90
N HIS A 100 32.62 -5.48 -12.72
CA HIS A 100 33.97 -4.87 -12.78
C HIS A 100 34.74 -5.04 -14.08
N ALA A 101 34.12 -5.62 -15.12
CA ALA A 101 34.79 -5.80 -16.40
C ALA A 101 34.08 -5.02 -17.52
N SER A 102 34.70 -3.88 -17.88
CA SER A 102 34.67 -3.16 -19.18
C SER A 102 33.35 -2.67 -19.80
N GLY A 103 33.30 -1.40 -20.12
CA GLY A 103 32.31 -0.77 -21.03
C GLY A 103 31.23 0.08 -20.32
N HIS A 104 31.59 0.82 -19.28
CA HIS A 104 30.61 1.25 -18.26
C HIS A 104 29.65 2.40 -18.64
N ALA A 105 29.99 3.37 -19.48
CA ALA A 105 29.12 4.53 -19.73
C ALA A 105 27.90 4.18 -20.61
N SER A 106 28.12 3.54 -21.76
CA SER A 106 27.01 3.25 -22.69
C SER A 106 26.05 2.17 -22.17
N ALA A 107 26.54 1.21 -21.38
CA ALA A 107 25.69 0.17 -20.79
C ALA A 107 24.83 0.71 -19.62
N GLU A 108 25.32 1.71 -18.89
CA GLU A 108 24.53 2.38 -17.83
C GLU A 108 23.44 3.27 -18.43
N ASP A 109 23.70 3.97 -19.50
CA ASP A 109 22.71 4.79 -20.22
C ASP A 109 21.61 3.92 -20.83
N ASP A 110 21.98 2.79 -21.46
CA ASP A 110 21.02 1.82 -21.98
C ASP A 110 20.19 1.18 -20.86
N ALA A 111 20.79 0.88 -19.72
CA ALA A 111 20.09 0.35 -18.55
C ALA A 111 19.09 1.36 -17.98
N LEU A 112 19.48 2.64 -17.91
CA LEU A 112 18.62 3.73 -17.48
C LEU A 112 17.43 3.91 -18.43
N ALA A 113 17.68 4.02 -19.74
CA ALA A 113 16.64 4.18 -20.73
C ALA A 113 15.64 3.00 -20.72
N ASN A 114 16.14 1.78 -20.60
CA ASN A 114 15.32 0.58 -20.49
C ASN A 114 14.47 0.59 -19.19
N TRP A 115 15.05 0.97 -18.07
CA TRP A 115 14.35 1.05 -16.79
C TRP A 115 13.26 2.13 -16.82
N LEU A 116 13.56 3.33 -17.34
CA LEU A 116 12.59 4.40 -17.52
C LEU A 116 11.41 3.96 -18.40
N LYS A 117 11.69 3.25 -19.48
CA LYS A 117 10.66 2.77 -20.43
C LYS A 117 9.83 1.61 -19.85
N LYS A 118 10.48 0.62 -19.24
CA LYS A 118 9.84 -0.64 -18.83
C LYS A 118 9.25 -0.59 -17.43
N VAL A 119 9.81 0.25 -16.55
CA VAL A 119 9.40 0.34 -15.14
C VAL A 119 8.69 1.67 -14.87
N TYR A 120 9.41 2.78 -14.99
CA TYR A 120 8.85 4.08 -14.62
C TYR A 120 7.62 4.48 -15.45
N THR A 121 7.68 4.36 -16.78
CA THR A 121 6.57 4.79 -17.65
C THR A 121 5.25 4.06 -17.38
N PRO A 122 5.22 2.72 -17.24
CA PRO A 122 4.01 2.02 -16.82
C PRO A 122 3.54 2.42 -15.42
N ILE A 123 4.46 2.60 -14.47
CA ILE A 123 4.15 3.05 -13.10
C ILE A 123 3.49 4.44 -13.14
N ASP A 124 4.11 5.41 -13.81
CA ASP A 124 3.55 6.77 -13.90
C ASP A 124 2.14 6.78 -14.51
N ARG A 125 1.91 5.95 -15.54
CA ARG A 125 0.58 5.79 -16.14
C ARG A 125 -0.43 5.23 -15.14
N MET A 126 -0.08 4.18 -14.38
CA MET A 126 -0.96 3.58 -13.38
C MET A 126 -1.22 4.54 -12.21
N LEU A 127 -0.20 5.27 -11.74
CA LEU A 127 -0.38 6.33 -10.75
C LEU A 127 -1.34 7.42 -11.23
N GLY A 128 -1.23 7.82 -12.51
CA GLY A 128 -2.18 8.76 -13.12
C GLY A 128 -3.62 8.25 -13.09
N GLN A 129 -3.84 6.95 -13.29
CA GLN A 129 -5.16 6.33 -13.24
C GLN A 129 -5.73 6.21 -11.82
N VAL A 130 -4.89 6.31 -10.80
CA VAL A 130 -5.31 6.39 -9.40
C VAL A 130 -5.57 7.84 -8.98
N ILE A 131 -4.62 8.73 -9.25
CA ILE A 131 -4.64 10.11 -8.74
C ILE A 131 -5.67 10.99 -9.47
N ASN A 132 -5.77 10.88 -10.80
CA ASN A 132 -6.55 11.83 -11.60
C ASN A 132 -8.08 11.73 -11.39
N PRO A 133 -8.69 10.54 -11.26
CA PRO A 133 -10.13 10.43 -11.06
C PRO A 133 -10.61 10.87 -9.67
N PHE A 134 -9.71 10.91 -8.69
CA PHE A 134 -10.06 11.14 -7.28
C PHE A 134 -10.94 12.38 -7.05
N ALA A 135 -10.61 13.51 -7.68
CA ALA A 135 -11.38 14.75 -7.48
C ALA A 135 -12.83 14.65 -7.99
N ALA A 136 -13.07 13.83 -9.02
CA ALA A 136 -14.43 13.56 -9.52
C ALA A 136 -15.15 12.60 -8.56
N GLN A 137 -14.50 11.51 -8.17
CA GLN A 137 -15.04 10.52 -7.23
C GLN A 137 -15.42 11.13 -5.89
N LEU A 138 -14.56 12.02 -5.36
CA LEU A 138 -14.86 12.72 -4.13
C LEU A 138 -16.05 13.69 -4.29
N ARG A 139 -16.18 14.35 -5.44
CA ARG A 139 -17.28 15.27 -5.69
C ARG A 139 -18.61 14.53 -5.79
N GLU A 140 -18.64 13.37 -6.41
CA GLU A 140 -19.81 12.49 -6.47
C GLU A 140 -20.23 12.06 -5.06
N LEU A 141 -19.28 11.56 -4.25
CA LEU A 141 -19.53 11.17 -2.88
C LEU A 141 -20.01 12.33 -2.00
N SER A 142 -19.49 13.54 -2.23
CA SER A 142 -19.85 14.75 -1.44
C SER A 142 -21.28 15.23 -1.68
N ALA A 143 -22.01 14.71 -2.68
CA ALA A 143 -23.41 15.01 -2.89
C ALA A 143 -24.29 14.43 -1.78
N ASP A 144 -24.03 13.21 -1.35
CA ASP A 144 -24.59 12.59 -0.15
C ASP A 144 -23.64 11.46 0.33
N PRO A 145 -22.81 11.72 1.34
CA PRO A 145 -21.86 10.73 1.86
C PRO A 145 -22.52 9.50 2.50
N TYR A 146 -23.80 9.59 2.83
CA TYR A 146 -24.57 8.51 3.46
C TYR A 146 -25.37 7.68 2.44
N ASP A 147 -25.45 8.11 1.18
CA ASP A 147 -26.04 7.32 0.11
C ASP A 147 -25.22 6.05 -0.16
N ASP A 148 -25.85 4.91 -0.03
CA ASP A 148 -25.18 3.60 -0.18
C ASP A 148 -24.63 3.42 -1.61
N THR A 149 -25.29 3.94 -2.64
CA THR A 149 -24.86 3.81 -4.04
C THR A 149 -23.62 4.65 -4.32
N LEU A 150 -23.60 5.90 -3.85
CA LEU A 150 -22.45 6.81 -4.00
C LEU A 150 -21.24 6.27 -3.21
N MET A 151 -21.47 5.76 -2.01
CA MET A 151 -20.43 5.14 -1.20
C MET A 151 -19.91 3.86 -1.85
N GLU A 152 -20.76 3.02 -2.43
CA GLU A 152 -20.36 1.82 -3.16
C GLU A 152 -19.51 2.16 -4.39
N GLY A 153 -19.88 3.20 -5.15
CA GLY A 153 -19.08 3.72 -6.25
C GLY A 153 -17.68 4.16 -5.82
N PHE A 154 -17.59 4.90 -4.71
CA PHE A 154 -16.31 5.32 -4.14
C PHE A 154 -15.48 4.13 -3.65
N CYS A 155 -16.09 3.15 -2.98
CA CYS A 155 -15.42 1.92 -2.57
C CYS A 155 -14.88 1.14 -3.78
N HIS A 156 -15.64 1.06 -4.87
CA HIS A 156 -15.20 0.40 -6.10
C HIS A 156 -13.96 1.10 -6.70
N TYR A 157 -13.97 2.44 -6.74
CA TYR A 157 -12.78 3.21 -7.13
C TYR A 157 -11.56 2.89 -6.26
N LEU A 158 -11.72 2.79 -4.93
CA LEU A 158 -10.62 2.46 -4.01
C LEU A 158 -10.08 1.03 -4.25
N GLU A 159 -10.96 0.06 -4.46
CA GLU A 159 -10.57 -1.32 -4.77
C GLU A 159 -9.77 -1.41 -6.07
N GLN A 160 -10.21 -0.72 -7.12
CA GLN A 160 -9.46 -0.62 -8.38
C GLN A 160 -8.11 0.07 -8.20
N SER A 161 -8.06 1.13 -7.38
CA SER A 161 -6.83 1.86 -7.06
C SER A 161 -5.84 0.96 -6.32
N ARG A 162 -6.30 0.22 -5.32
CA ARG A 162 -5.49 -0.76 -4.58
C ARG A 162 -4.93 -1.85 -5.49
N SER A 163 -5.75 -2.38 -6.39
CA SER A 163 -5.31 -3.37 -7.38
C SER A 163 -4.20 -2.83 -8.29
N LYS A 164 -4.32 -1.57 -8.75
CA LYS A 164 -3.28 -0.92 -9.55
C LYS A 164 -1.99 -0.68 -8.76
N LEU A 165 -2.10 -0.23 -7.50
CA LEU A 165 -0.94 -0.01 -6.62
C LEU A 165 -0.18 -1.31 -6.34
N ASN A 166 -0.87 -2.44 -6.16
CA ASN A 166 -0.21 -3.74 -6.02
C ASN A 166 0.61 -4.09 -7.27
N LYS A 167 0.06 -3.88 -8.48
CA LYS A 167 0.80 -4.10 -9.74
C LYS A 167 2.00 -3.16 -9.87
N VAL A 168 1.86 -1.93 -9.42
CA VAL A 168 2.96 -0.94 -9.40
C VAL A 168 4.07 -1.40 -8.47
N LYS A 169 3.74 -1.88 -7.27
CA LYS A 169 4.71 -2.44 -6.32
C LYS A 169 5.46 -3.64 -6.89
N ASP A 170 4.72 -4.59 -7.44
CA ASP A 170 5.31 -5.78 -8.05
C ASP A 170 6.27 -5.39 -9.18
N LEU A 171 5.88 -4.45 -10.04
CA LEU A 171 6.72 -3.97 -11.12
C LEU A 171 7.97 -3.25 -10.60
N PHE A 172 7.83 -2.36 -9.61
CA PHE A 172 8.94 -1.63 -9.02
C PHE A 172 9.95 -2.55 -8.33
N GLN A 173 9.46 -3.59 -7.64
CA GLN A 173 10.30 -4.56 -6.94
C GLN A 173 10.95 -5.59 -7.88
N SER A 174 10.33 -5.87 -9.03
CA SER A 174 10.82 -6.88 -9.97
C SER A 174 12.11 -6.47 -10.68
N THR A 175 12.39 -5.16 -10.79
CA THR A 175 13.52 -4.65 -11.57
C THR A 175 14.31 -3.64 -10.74
N PRO A 176 15.58 -3.94 -10.43
CA PRO A 176 16.41 -3.03 -9.64
C PRO A 176 16.63 -1.70 -10.34
N THR A 177 16.56 -0.61 -9.58
CA THR A 177 16.85 0.73 -10.08
C THR A 177 18.32 0.85 -10.46
N PRO A 178 18.66 1.35 -11.67
CA PRO A 178 20.04 1.59 -12.07
C PRO A 178 20.78 2.52 -11.10
N SER A 179 22.12 2.36 -11.03
CA SER A 179 22.97 3.18 -10.15
C SER A 179 22.85 4.67 -10.41
N SER A 180 22.73 5.04 -11.68
CA SER A 180 22.55 6.43 -12.17
C SER A 180 21.20 7.04 -11.78
N ALA A 181 20.17 6.23 -11.48
CA ALA A 181 18.82 6.68 -11.14
C ALA A 181 18.41 6.42 -9.69
N LYS A 182 19.34 6.14 -8.78
CA LYS A 182 19.01 5.82 -7.37
C LYS A 182 18.17 6.90 -6.69
N GLY A 183 18.53 8.18 -6.86
CA GLY A 183 17.77 9.30 -6.30
C GLY A 183 16.34 9.38 -6.87
N PHE A 184 16.22 9.20 -8.19
CA PHE A 184 14.95 9.15 -8.88
C PHE A 184 14.09 7.97 -8.40
N GLY A 185 14.68 6.78 -8.27
CA GLY A 185 14.01 5.59 -7.74
C GLY A 185 13.52 5.79 -6.29
N LEU A 186 14.31 6.46 -5.45
CA LEU A 186 13.90 6.79 -4.08
C LEU A 186 12.74 7.79 -4.08
N SER A 187 12.78 8.82 -4.92
CA SER A 187 11.69 9.79 -5.08
C SER A 187 10.41 9.12 -5.58
N LEU A 188 10.53 8.16 -6.50
CA LEU A 188 9.42 7.34 -6.96
C LEU A 188 8.84 6.49 -5.83
N TYR A 189 9.68 5.83 -5.04
CA TYR A 189 9.25 5.04 -3.88
C TYR A 189 8.43 5.90 -2.90
N HIS A 190 8.90 7.08 -2.55
CA HIS A 190 8.14 7.99 -1.67
C HIS A 190 6.80 8.42 -2.26
N CYS A 191 6.76 8.68 -3.58
CA CYS A 191 5.51 8.99 -4.26
C CYS A 191 4.51 7.81 -4.18
N LEU A 192 5.00 6.58 -4.35
CA LEU A 192 4.19 5.37 -4.24
C LEU A 192 3.64 5.18 -2.83
N SER A 193 4.49 5.35 -1.82
CA SER A 193 4.10 5.24 -0.40
C SER A 193 2.99 6.24 -0.05
N GLU A 194 3.15 7.51 -0.45
CA GLU A 194 2.13 8.53 -0.19
C GLU A 194 0.78 8.24 -0.86
N VAL A 195 0.79 7.71 -2.10
CA VAL A 195 -0.47 7.30 -2.76
C VAL A 195 -1.11 6.13 -2.04
N GLU A 196 -0.30 5.16 -1.59
CA GLU A 196 -0.79 4.01 -0.85
C GLU A 196 -1.39 4.40 0.49
N ASP A 197 -0.72 5.26 1.24
CA ASP A 197 -1.18 5.77 2.52
C ASP A 197 -2.49 6.56 2.35
N ALA A 198 -2.57 7.42 1.31
CA ALA A 198 -3.80 8.14 0.98
C ALA A 198 -4.98 7.20 0.70
N ILE A 199 -4.78 6.15 -0.10
CA ILE A 199 -5.82 5.14 -0.36
C ILE A 199 -6.21 4.43 0.94
N GLY A 200 -5.26 4.14 1.82
CA GLY A 200 -5.52 3.58 3.15
C GLY A 200 -6.41 4.47 4.02
N GLU A 201 -6.15 5.79 4.05
CA GLU A 201 -7.00 6.74 4.78
C GLU A 201 -8.43 6.81 4.20
N PHE A 202 -8.56 6.81 2.87
CA PHE A 202 -9.90 6.77 2.26
C PHE A 202 -10.65 5.46 2.55
N GLU A 203 -9.96 4.33 2.58
CA GLU A 203 -10.56 3.06 3.00
C GLU A 203 -11.03 3.12 4.46
N ARG A 204 -10.28 3.77 5.36
CA ARG A 204 -10.71 4.01 6.76
C ARG A 204 -11.95 4.92 6.82
N TYR A 205 -11.95 5.99 6.03
CA TYR A 205 -13.12 6.85 5.92
C TYR A 205 -14.38 6.07 5.54
N THR A 206 -14.32 5.19 4.53
CA THR A 206 -15.49 4.40 4.11
C THR A 206 -16.00 3.41 5.17
N MET A 207 -15.24 3.19 6.24
CA MET A 207 -15.62 2.30 7.35
C MET A 207 -16.35 3.03 8.47
N GLY A 208 -15.92 4.22 8.80
CA GLY A 208 -16.39 4.94 10.00
C GLY A 208 -16.91 6.34 9.75
N TYR A 209 -16.88 6.84 8.52
CA TYR A 209 -17.30 8.19 8.16
C TYR A 209 -16.60 9.31 8.94
N VAL A 210 -15.37 9.05 9.40
CA VAL A 210 -14.59 10.04 10.15
C VAL A 210 -13.91 11.00 9.19
N ASP A 211 -14.32 12.27 9.20
CA ASP A 211 -13.83 13.32 8.28
C ASP A 211 -12.30 13.52 8.34
N GLY A 212 -11.66 13.24 9.48
CA GLY A 212 -10.22 13.29 9.63
C GLY A 212 -9.49 12.41 8.63
N TYR A 213 -9.93 11.18 8.43
CA TYR A 213 -9.33 10.26 7.44
C TYR A 213 -9.50 10.78 6.01
N LEU A 214 -10.65 11.39 5.69
CA LEU A 214 -10.88 11.99 4.38
C LEU A 214 -9.96 13.20 4.15
N HIS A 215 -9.76 14.03 5.18
CA HIS A 215 -8.87 15.18 5.13
C HIS A 215 -7.42 14.75 4.93
N ASP A 216 -6.93 13.81 5.74
CA ASP A 216 -5.54 13.34 5.71
C ASP A 216 -5.21 12.66 4.37
N GLY A 217 -6.12 11.79 3.89
CA GLY A 217 -5.97 11.15 2.59
C GLY A 217 -5.92 12.15 1.43
N ARG A 218 -6.70 13.25 1.50
CA ARG A 218 -6.66 14.32 0.48
C ARG A 218 -5.32 15.06 0.47
N GLU A 219 -4.78 15.38 1.64
CA GLU A 219 -3.49 16.07 1.74
C GLU A 219 -2.36 15.18 1.22
N MET A 220 -2.32 13.90 1.63
CA MET A 220 -1.34 12.93 1.14
C MET A 220 -1.42 12.78 -0.39
N LEU A 221 -2.63 12.68 -0.95
CA LEU A 221 -2.80 12.54 -2.40
C LEU A 221 -2.40 13.82 -3.15
N ARG A 222 -2.60 15.01 -2.55
CA ARG A 222 -2.14 16.28 -3.08
C ARG A 222 -0.61 16.33 -3.15
N GLU A 223 0.06 15.89 -2.10
CA GLU A 223 1.52 15.81 -2.05
C GLU A 223 2.05 14.81 -3.06
N ALA A 224 1.47 13.62 -3.12
CA ALA A 224 1.80 12.59 -4.10
C ALA A 224 1.68 13.11 -5.54
N LYS A 225 0.62 13.89 -5.84
CA LYS A 225 0.43 14.54 -7.15
C LYS A 225 1.56 15.53 -7.48
N GLN A 226 2.00 16.30 -6.49
CA GLN A 226 3.12 17.23 -6.68
C GLN A 226 4.45 16.49 -6.89
N ARG A 227 4.71 15.42 -6.11
CA ARG A 227 5.89 14.56 -6.29
C ARG A 227 5.89 13.91 -7.67
N ARG A 228 4.76 13.37 -8.10
CA ARG A 228 4.62 12.80 -9.43
C ARG A 228 4.96 13.81 -10.52
N LYS A 229 4.52 15.06 -10.40
CA LYS A 229 4.87 16.13 -11.35
C LYS A 229 6.38 16.39 -11.39
N ARG A 230 7.03 16.45 -10.22
CA ARG A 230 8.50 16.61 -10.13
C ARG A 230 9.23 15.44 -10.77
N LEU A 231 8.77 14.21 -10.55
CA LEU A 231 9.32 13.00 -11.19
C LEU A 231 9.20 13.06 -12.72
N GLN A 232 8.08 13.55 -13.25
CA GLN A 232 7.92 13.73 -14.71
C GLN A 232 8.89 14.78 -15.28
N GLU A 233 9.17 15.85 -14.53
CA GLU A 233 10.15 16.87 -14.91
C GLU A 233 11.59 16.31 -14.82
N GLU A 234 11.91 15.57 -13.77
CA GLU A 234 13.22 14.93 -13.58
C GLU A 234 13.49 13.87 -14.65
N ARG A 235 12.50 13.04 -15.00
CA ARG A 235 12.58 12.09 -16.10
C ARG A 235 13.00 12.77 -17.40
N ARG A 236 12.37 13.91 -17.73
CA ARG A 236 12.71 14.64 -18.97
C ARG A 236 14.17 15.09 -18.98
N ARG A 237 14.71 15.45 -17.83
CA ARG A 237 16.13 15.83 -17.70
C ARG A 237 17.06 14.62 -17.89
N LEU A 238 16.68 13.46 -17.33
CA LEU A 238 17.43 12.22 -17.49
C LEU A 238 17.42 11.66 -18.93
N GLU A 239 16.45 12.04 -19.77
CA GLU A 239 16.38 11.63 -21.18
C GLU A 239 17.19 12.56 -22.11
N ILE A 240 17.57 13.74 -21.65
CA ILE A 240 18.28 14.76 -22.46
C ILE A 240 19.80 14.77 -22.17
N GLY A 241 20.22 14.25 -21.04
CA GLY A 241 21.63 14.21 -20.57
C GLY A 241 22.29 12.90 -20.87
#